data_c759e8483e384f844a8536e8ddccc42b
#
_entry.id   c759e8483e384f844a8536e8ddccc42b
#
_cell.length_a   1.000
_cell.length_b   1.000
_cell.length_c   1.000
_cell.angle_alpha   90.00
_cell.angle_beta   90.00
_cell.angle_gamma   90.00
#
_symmetry.space_group_name_H-M   'P 1'
#
loop_
_entity.id
_entity.type
_entity.pdbx_description
1 polymer ?
#
loop_
_entity_poly.entity_id
_entity_poly.type
_entity_poly.pdbx_seq_one_letter_code
_entity_poly.pdbx_strand_id
1 'polypeptide(L)'
;MGVADGLVLTHGAGGSAEAPLLVALARLFEGRGLTVQRYDLPYRQARPKGPPRPHEAARDRAGLREAVEAMRHRATGRLWLGGQSYGGRQASILAAGEAGLVDALLLLSYPLHPPGKPSERRTAHFSELRTPALFVHGSADPFGTLDEVEASRALIPARTQLLPLDGAGHDLFRKRTPSVAETIAAAFLDFTAKLEKGATR
;
A
#
# COMPACT_ATOMS: atom_id res chain seq x y z
N MET A 1 -27.52 9.85 -0.19
CA MET A 1 -26.09 9.87 0.16
C MET A 1 -25.32 9.29 -1.01
N GLY A 2 -24.30 10.00 -1.52
CA GLY A 2 -23.48 9.47 -2.62
C GLY A 2 -22.67 8.24 -2.17
N VAL A 3 -22.33 7.36 -3.12
CA VAL A 3 -21.42 6.23 -2.89
C VAL A 3 -20.03 6.79 -2.62
N ALA A 4 -19.45 6.50 -1.46
CA ALA A 4 -18.10 6.91 -1.09
C ALA A 4 -17.21 5.67 -0.98
N ASP A 5 -16.10 5.65 -1.73
CA ASP A 5 -15.08 4.62 -1.63
C ASP A 5 -14.29 4.77 -0.31
N GLY A 6 -13.80 3.67 0.23
CA GLY A 6 -13.03 3.63 1.46
C GLY A 6 -11.56 3.28 1.22
N LEU A 7 -10.66 3.90 1.96
CA LEU A 7 -9.23 3.62 1.89
C LEU A 7 -8.63 3.51 3.30
N VAL A 8 -8.01 2.38 3.61
CA VAL A 8 -7.16 2.23 4.79
C VAL A 8 -5.70 2.40 4.38
N LEU A 9 -4.97 3.31 5.03
CA LEU A 9 -3.55 3.57 4.80
C LEU A 9 -2.73 3.22 6.04
N THR A 10 -1.66 2.45 5.87
CA THR A 10 -0.77 2.09 6.98
C THR A 10 0.70 2.37 6.69
N HIS A 11 1.50 2.43 7.74
CA HIS A 11 2.87 2.95 7.77
C HIS A 11 3.95 1.88 7.62
N GLY A 12 5.17 2.31 7.34
CA GLY A 12 6.37 1.47 7.36
C GLY A 12 6.88 1.15 8.78
N ALA A 13 7.89 0.28 8.85
CA ALA A 13 8.45 -0.25 10.12
C ALA A 13 8.90 0.83 11.12
N GLY A 14 9.42 1.96 10.64
CA GLY A 14 9.87 3.08 11.49
C GLY A 14 8.83 4.17 11.72
N GLY A 15 7.68 4.10 11.04
CA GLY A 15 6.67 5.15 11.00
C GLY A 15 5.48 4.94 11.93
N SER A 16 4.47 5.77 11.72
CA SER A 16 3.14 5.70 12.33
C SER A 16 2.10 6.20 11.32
N ALA A 17 0.81 6.16 11.70
CA ALA A 17 -0.29 6.75 10.94
C ALA A 17 -0.08 8.25 10.64
N GLU A 18 0.77 8.93 11.43
CA GLU A 18 1.14 10.34 11.25
C GLU A 18 2.33 10.54 10.30
N ALA A 19 2.78 9.50 9.59
CA ALA A 19 3.83 9.65 8.59
C ALA A 19 3.44 10.70 7.54
N PRO A 20 4.33 11.67 7.21
CA PRO A 20 3.98 12.83 6.37
C PRO A 20 3.35 12.46 5.02
N LEU A 21 3.82 11.40 4.38
CA LEU A 21 3.23 10.92 3.11
C LEU A 21 1.79 10.43 3.31
N LEU A 22 1.52 9.67 4.37
CA LEU A 22 0.18 9.16 4.64
C LEU A 22 -0.80 10.28 4.97
N VAL A 23 -0.34 11.30 5.72
CA VAL A 23 -1.15 12.51 6.00
C VAL A 23 -1.47 13.27 4.72
N ALA A 24 -0.48 13.47 3.85
CA ALA A 24 -0.67 14.17 2.58
C ALA A 24 -1.64 13.40 1.65
N LEU A 25 -1.45 12.10 1.51
CA LEU A 25 -2.32 11.24 0.70
C LEU A 25 -3.75 11.21 1.24
N ALA A 26 -3.93 11.07 2.56
CA ALA A 26 -5.25 11.06 3.18
C ALA A 26 -6.02 12.34 2.84
N ARG A 27 -5.41 13.52 3.01
CA ARG A 27 -6.03 14.81 2.66
C ARG A 27 -6.42 14.90 1.17
N LEU A 28 -5.55 14.40 0.28
CA LEU A 28 -5.81 14.42 -1.16
C LEU A 28 -6.96 13.50 -1.55
N PHE A 29 -7.06 12.32 -0.97
CA PHE A 29 -8.13 11.37 -1.21
C PHE A 29 -9.46 11.84 -0.59
N GLU A 30 -9.44 12.36 0.64
CA GLU A 30 -10.62 12.97 1.29
C GLU A 30 -11.15 14.15 0.49
N GLY A 31 -10.29 15.01 -0.05
CA GLY A 31 -10.66 16.10 -0.95
C GLY A 31 -11.30 15.65 -2.27
N ARG A 32 -11.22 14.35 -2.59
CA ARG A 32 -11.89 13.71 -3.74
C ARG A 32 -13.08 12.84 -3.35
N GLY A 33 -13.55 12.96 -2.10
CA GLY A 33 -14.77 12.31 -1.61
C GLY A 33 -14.57 10.89 -1.08
N LEU A 34 -13.33 10.42 -0.88
CA LEU A 34 -13.09 9.13 -0.24
C LEU A 34 -13.23 9.23 1.29
N THR A 35 -13.65 8.14 1.90
CA THR A 35 -13.49 7.95 3.35
C THR A 35 -12.12 7.34 3.61
N VAL A 36 -11.24 8.06 4.31
CA VAL A 36 -9.86 7.58 4.55
C VAL A 36 -9.63 7.32 6.04
N GLN A 37 -8.93 6.22 6.33
CA GLN A 37 -8.43 5.90 7.66
C GLN A 37 -6.93 5.67 7.58
N ARG A 38 -6.15 6.48 8.30
CA ARG A 38 -4.74 6.19 8.59
C ARG A 38 -4.69 5.31 9.84
N TYR A 39 -4.02 4.15 9.71
CA TYR A 39 -4.06 3.11 10.72
C TYR A 39 -2.67 2.77 11.26
N ASP A 40 -2.53 2.85 12.57
CA ASP A 40 -1.34 2.35 13.27
C ASP A 40 -1.43 0.84 13.44
N LEU A 41 -0.44 0.11 12.92
CA LEU A 41 -0.35 -1.34 13.09
C LEU A 41 -0.27 -1.71 14.59
N PRO A 42 -0.81 -2.86 15.00
CA PRO A 42 -0.82 -3.30 16.40
C PRO A 42 0.52 -3.20 17.13
N TYR A 43 1.64 -3.48 16.45
CA TYR A 43 2.95 -3.31 17.08
C TYR A 43 3.23 -1.83 17.43
N ARG A 44 2.75 -0.89 16.60
CA ARG A 44 2.92 0.55 16.81
C ARG A 44 1.99 1.07 17.90
N GLN A 45 0.77 0.57 17.96
CA GLN A 45 -0.16 0.87 19.06
C GLN A 45 0.40 0.41 20.40
N ALA A 46 1.05 -0.76 20.44
CA ALA A 46 1.67 -1.30 21.65
C ALA A 46 2.98 -0.59 22.03
N ARG A 47 3.70 0.00 21.05
CA ARG A 47 5.02 0.63 21.26
C ARG A 47 5.18 1.86 20.39
N PRO A 48 5.44 3.04 20.98
CA PRO A 48 5.57 4.27 20.20
C PRO A 48 6.85 4.34 19.34
N LYS A 49 7.86 3.50 19.61
CA LYS A 49 9.16 3.51 18.94
C LYS A 49 9.65 2.08 18.63
N GLY A 50 10.59 1.99 17.68
CA GLY A 50 11.24 0.74 17.26
C GLY A 50 10.52 0.03 16.11
N PRO A 51 11.21 -0.89 15.42
CA PRO A 51 10.63 -1.69 14.34
C PRO A 51 9.73 -2.80 14.87
N PRO A 52 8.86 -3.38 14.00
CA PRO A 52 8.11 -4.59 14.36
C PRO A 52 9.06 -5.78 14.56
N ARG A 53 8.70 -6.67 15.45
CA ARG A 53 9.40 -7.94 15.63
C ARG A 53 8.80 -8.99 14.68
N PRO A 54 9.57 -9.99 14.22
CA PRO A 54 9.08 -10.98 13.25
C PRO A 54 7.78 -11.70 13.67
N HIS A 55 7.63 -12.02 14.97
CA HIS A 55 6.45 -12.71 15.51
C HIS A 55 5.19 -11.81 15.60
N GLU A 56 5.33 -10.49 15.46
CA GLU A 56 4.20 -9.54 15.50
C GLU A 56 3.46 -9.46 14.16
N ALA A 57 4.07 -9.92 13.06
CA ALA A 57 3.54 -9.76 11.72
C ALA A 57 2.12 -10.36 11.52
N ALA A 58 1.83 -11.49 12.14
CA ALA A 58 0.49 -12.09 12.07
C ALA A 58 -0.56 -11.22 12.79
N ARG A 59 -0.21 -10.67 13.95
CA ARG A 59 -1.06 -9.73 14.69
C ARG A 59 -1.28 -8.43 13.93
N ASP A 60 -0.25 -7.93 13.25
CA ASP A 60 -0.35 -6.73 12.43
C ASP A 60 -1.31 -6.94 11.26
N ARG A 61 -1.29 -8.10 10.60
CA ARG A 61 -2.25 -8.43 9.55
C ARG A 61 -3.67 -8.59 10.09
N ALA A 62 -3.85 -9.21 11.27
CA ALA A 62 -5.15 -9.32 11.91
C ALA A 62 -5.75 -7.92 12.20
N GLY A 63 -4.95 -7.01 12.75
CA GLY A 63 -5.39 -5.63 12.98
C GLY A 63 -5.69 -4.86 11.69
N LEU A 64 -4.91 -5.09 10.60
CA LEU A 64 -5.24 -4.51 9.29
C LEU A 64 -6.58 -5.03 8.77
N ARG A 65 -6.86 -6.31 8.93
CA ARG A 65 -8.14 -6.92 8.55
C ARG A 65 -9.30 -6.28 9.32
N GLU A 66 -9.16 -6.12 10.64
CA GLU A 66 -10.15 -5.43 11.47
C GLU A 66 -10.38 -3.98 11.02
N ALA A 67 -9.32 -3.26 10.64
CA ALA A 67 -9.44 -1.90 10.14
C ALA A 67 -10.17 -1.83 8.78
N VAL A 68 -9.95 -2.80 7.89
CA VAL A 68 -10.68 -2.91 6.61
C VAL A 68 -12.15 -3.24 6.87
N GLU A 69 -12.47 -4.17 7.75
CA GLU A 69 -13.86 -4.50 8.12
C GLU A 69 -14.57 -3.30 8.75
N ALA A 70 -13.90 -2.57 9.64
CA ALA A 70 -14.46 -1.33 10.19
C ALA A 70 -14.72 -0.26 9.11
N MET A 71 -13.85 -0.17 8.10
CA MET A 71 -14.05 0.72 6.96
C MET A 71 -15.26 0.31 6.12
N ARG A 72 -15.55 -0.99 5.97
CA ARG A 72 -16.71 -1.51 5.23
C ARG A 72 -18.05 -1.00 5.79
N HIS A 73 -18.12 -0.70 7.08
CA HIS A 73 -19.29 -0.07 7.70
C HIS A 73 -19.38 1.44 7.51
N ARG A 74 -18.29 2.08 7.04
CA ARG A 74 -18.21 3.54 6.87
C ARG A 74 -18.23 3.98 5.40
N ALA A 75 -17.80 3.11 4.51
CA ALA A 75 -17.76 3.34 3.07
C ALA A 75 -18.85 2.48 2.40
N THR A 76 -19.58 3.07 1.45
CA THR A 76 -20.66 2.40 0.71
C THR A 76 -20.22 1.94 -0.68
N GLY A 77 -19.01 2.33 -1.10
CA GLY A 77 -18.37 1.98 -2.37
C GLY A 77 -17.32 0.89 -2.21
N ARG A 78 -16.29 0.98 -3.05
CA ARG A 78 -15.14 0.07 -3.06
C ARG A 78 -14.27 0.29 -1.84
N LEU A 79 -13.55 -0.76 -1.47
CA LEU A 79 -12.57 -0.70 -0.40
C LEU A 79 -11.16 -0.89 -0.94
N TRP A 80 -10.28 -0.02 -0.51
CA TRP A 80 -8.87 -0.08 -0.88
C TRP A 80 -7.98 -0.15 0.36
N LEU A 81 -6.84 -0.78 0.20
CA LEU A 81 -5.85 -0.89 1.26
C LEU A 81 -4.50 -0.41 0.74
N GLY A 82 -3.88 0.53 1.42
CA GLY A 82 -2.57 1.03 1.07
C GLY A 82 -1.57 0.90 2.21
N GLY A 83 -0.31 0.76 1.87
CA GLY A 83 0.74 0.71 2.88
C GLY A 83 2.11 1.07 2.36
N GLN A 84 2.90 1.70 3.24
CA GLN A 84 4.30 2.01 2.97
C GLN A 84 5.20 0.91 3.49
N SER A 85 6.15 0.44 2.67
CA SER A 85 7.21 -0.50 3.06
C SER A 85 6.64 -1.74 3.80
N TYR A 86 6.96 -1.91 5.08
CA TYR A 86 6.45 -3.01 5.91
C TYR A 86 4.92 -3.10 5.87
N GLY A 87 4.22 -1.97 6.01
CA GLY A 87 2.75 -1.94 5.94
C GLY A 87 2.22 -2.39 4.59
N GLY A 88 2.83 -1.97 3.48
CA GLY A 88 2.48 -2.45 2.14
C GLY A 88 2.70 -3.95 1.96
N ARG A 89 3.81 -4.47 2.53
CA ARG A 89 4.04 -5.92 2.53
C ARG A 89 3.01 -6.67 3.36
N GLN A 90 2.63 -6.19 4.56
CA GLN A 90 1.59 -6.83 5.35
C GLN A 90 0.21 -6.78 4.65
N ALA A 91 -0.11 -5.65 4.00
CA ALA A 91 -1.32 -5.48 3.21
C ALA A 91 -1.39 -6.48 2.04
N SER A 92 -0.31 -6.64 1.28
CA SER A 92 -0.27 -7.59 0.15
C SER A 92 -0.33 -9.05 0.59
N ILE A 93 0.31 -9.41 1.71
CA ILE A 93 0.21 -10.78 2.27
C ILE A 93 -1.23 -11.06 2.73
N LEU A 94 -1.86 -10.10 3.40
CA LEU A 94 -3.25 -10.22 3.85
C LEU A 94 -4.19 -10.41 2.64
N ALA A 95 -4.08 -9.57 1.63
CA ALA A 95 -4.90 -9.65 0.43
C ALA A 95 -4.65 -10.92 -0.43
N ALA A 96 -3.45 -11.48 -0.38
CA ALA A 96 -3.15 -12.76 -1.02
C ALA A 96 -3.82 -13.94 -0.29
N GLY A 97 -3.90 -13.89 1.03
CA GLY A 97 -4.57 -14.91 1.84
C GLY A 97 -6.10 -14.78 1.87
N GLU A 98 -6.65 -13.60 1.58
CA GLU A 98 -8.08 -13.31 1.65
C GLU A 98 -8.54 -12.60 0.36
N ALA A 99 -8.78 -13.37 -0.69
CA ALA A 99 -9.26 -12.82 -1.97
C ALA A 99 -10.61 -12.10 -1.80
N GLY A 100 -10.72 -10.89 -2.37
CA GLY A 100 -11.93 -10.08 -2.27
C GLY A 100 -12.06 -9.28 -0.96
N LEU A 101 -11.05 -9.30 -0.08
CA LEU A 101 -11.04 -8.46 1.11
C LEU A 101 -11.07 -6.97 0.75
N VAL A 102 -10.34 -6.57 -0.29
CA VAL A 102 -10.30 -5.22 -0.85
C VAL A 102 -10.25 -5.26 -2.38
N ASP A 103 -10.69 -4.19 -3.02
CA ASP A 103 -10.81 -4.08 -4.48
C ASP A 103 -9.50 -3.67 -5.16
N ALA A 104 -8.59 -2.99 -4.46
CA ALA A 104 -7.26 -2.66 -4.96
C ALA A 104 -6.27 -2.36 -3.82
N LEU A 105 -4.98 -2.47 -4.15
CA LEU A 105 -3.86 -2.14 -3.27
C LEU A 105 -3.07 -0.94 -3.76
N LEU A 106 -2.63 -0.08 -2.83
CA LEU A 106 -1.62 0.96 -3.04
C LEU A 106 -0.35 0.60 -2.27
N LEU A 107 0.68 0.16 -2.97
CA LEU A 107 1.93 -0.35 -2.40
C LEU A 107 3.06 0.69 -2.58
N LEU A 108 3.36 1.41 -1.51
CA LEU A 108 4.36 2.48 -1.48
C LEU A 108 5.71 1.92 -1.01
N SER A 109 6.76 2.04 -1.84
CA SER A 109 8.11 1.52 -1.54
C SER A 109 8.09 0.08 -1.06
N TYR A 110 7.56 -0.82 -1.88
CA TYR A 110 7.49 -2.23 -1.50
C TYR A 110 8.90 -2.79 -1.28
N PRO A 111 9.22 -3.36 -0.09
CA PRO A 111 10.58 -3.81 0.23
C PRO A 111 10.82 -5.22 -0.31
N LEU A 112 11.20 -5.34 -1.59
CA LEU A 112 11.39 -6.64 -2.26
C LEU A 112 12.40 -7.55 -1.56
N HIS A 113 13.45 -6.97 -1.02
CA HIS A 113 14.50 -7.68 -0.27
C HIS A 113 15.16 -6.73 0.75
N PRO A 114 15.91 -7.21 1.74
CA PRO A 114 16.77 -6.35 2.54
C PRO A 114 17.85 -5.68 1.69
N PRO A 115 18.29 -4.46 2.01
CA PRO A 115 19.42 -3.83 1.31
C PRO A 115 20.64 -4.72 1.24
N GLY A 116 21.25 -4.83 0.05
CA GLY A 116 22.43 -5.67 -0.18
C GLY A 116 22.17 -7.19 -0.20
N LYS A 117 20.90 -7.64 -0.14
CA LYS A 117 20.52 -9.06 -0.13
C LYS A 117 19.44 -9.39 -1.17
N PRO A 118 19.72 -9.25 -2.46
CA PRO A 118 18.72 -9.41 -3.52
C PRO A 118 18.17 -10.84 -3.64
N SER A 119 18.86 -11.84 -3.08
CA SER A 119 18.38 -13.22 -3.03
C SER A 119 17.29 -13.46 -1.97
N GLU A 120 17.20 -12.62 -0.92
CA GLU A 120 16.19 -12.75 0.14
C GLU A 120 14.86 -12.12 -0.27
N ARG A 121 14.26 -12.63 -1.37
CA ARG A 121 13.03 -12.09 -1.95
C ARG A 121 11.83 -12.22 -1.01
N ARG A 122 11.03 -11.17 -0.95
CA ARG A 122 9.80 -11.09 -0.12
C ARG A 122 8.54 -11.17 -0.98
N THR A 123 8.56 -12.06 -1.98
CA THR A 123 7.52 -12.18 -3.02
C THR A 123 6.80 -13.53 -3.01
N ALA A 124 7.02 -14.38 -1.98
CA ALA A 124 6.48 -15.74 -1.93
C ALA A 124 4.94 -15.83 -2.07
N HIS A 125 4.22 -14.78 -1.70
CA HIS A 125 2.75 -14.70 -1.79
C HIS A 125 2.26 -14.06 -3.09
N PHE A 126 3.13 -13.60 -3.98
CA PHE A 126 2.71 -12.85 -5.19
C PHE A 126 1.90 -13.72 -6.17
N SER A 127 2.22 -15.01 -6.29
CA SER A 127 1.44 -15.95 -7.12
C SER A 127 0.00 -16.14 -6.66
N GLU A 128 -0.27 -15.87 -5.39
CA GLU A 128 -1.61 -15.98 -4.78
C GLU A 128 -2.37 -14.65 -4.76
N LEU A 129 -1.69 -13.52 -5.07
CA LEU A 129 -2.30 -12.19 -4.97
C LEU A 129 -3.25 -11.94 -6.15
N ARG A 130 -4.55 -12.05 -5.90
CA ARG A 130 -5.63 -11.84 -6.87
C ARG A 130 -6.16 -10.41 -6.86
N THR A 131 -5.72 -9.57 -5.92
CA THR A 131 -6.13 -8.18 -5.79
C THR A 131 -5.26 -7.29 -6.68
N PRO A 132 -5.85 -6.45 -7.57
CA PRO A 132 -5.11 -5.49 -8.36
C PRO A 132 -4.25 -4.55 -7.50
N ALA A 133 -3.06 -4.19 -7.97
CA ALA A 133 -2.13 -3.40 -7.19
C ALA A 133 -1.38 -2.32 -7.99
N LEU A 134 -1.37 -1.09 -7.48
CA LEU A 134 -0.44 -0.05 -7.92
C LEU A 134 0.80 -0.07 -7.02
N PHE A 135 1.95 -0.33 -7.61
CA PHE A 135 3.25 -0.15 -6.98
C PHE A 135 3.76 1.26 -7.25
N VAL A 136 4.18 1.96 -6.21
CA VAL A 136 4.88 3.24 -6.31
C VAL A 136 6.28 3.05 -5.75
N HIS A 137 7.30 3.27 -6.56
CA HIS A 137 8.65 2.90 -6.18
C HIS A 137 9.68 3.94 -6.62
N GLY A 138 10.63 4.24 -5.75
CA GLY A 138 11.72 5.17 -6.03
C GLY A 138 12.83 4.52 -6.84
N SER A 139 13.36 5.22 -7.87
CA SER A 139 14.45 4.67 -8.70
C SER A 139 15.78 4.46 -7.94
N ALA A 140 15.94 5.07 -6.78
CA ALA A 140 17.09 4.92 -5.90
C ALA A 140 16.76 4.16 -4.58
N ASP A 141 15.74 3.32 -4.58
CA ASP A 141 15.34 2.54 -3.39
C ASP A 141 16.27 1.34 -3.20
N PRO A 142 17.00 1.22 -2.07
CA PRO A 142 17.91 0.11 -1.82
C PRO A 142 17.22 -1.23 -1.51
N PHE A 143 15.89 -1.23 -1.33
CA PHE A 143 15.08 -2.44 -1.08
C PHE A 143 14.58 -3.12 -2.37
N GLY A 144 15.00 -2.64 -3.53
CA GLY A 144 14.73 -3.18 -4.85
C GLY A 144 14.88 -2.12 -5.94
N THR A 145 15.44 -2.48 -7.08
CA THR A 145 15.50 -1.63 -8.27
C THR A 145 14.15 -1.62 -8.99
N LEU A 146 13.93 -0.66 -9.89
CA LEU A 146 12.71 -0.64 -10.72
C LEU A 146 12.56 -1.91 -11.56
N ASP A 147 13.66 -2.42 -12.14
CA ASP A 147 13.66 -3.66 -12.93
C ASP A 147 13.29 -4.88 -12.06
N GLU A 148 13.75 -4.92 -10.82
CA GLU A 148 13.40 -5.98 -9.89
C GLU A 148 11.92 -5.91 -9.48
N VAL A 149 11.36 -4.71 -9.29
CA VAL A 149 9.93 -4.52 -9.02
C VAL A 149 9.11 -4.95 -10.24
N GLU A 150 9.54 -4.55 -11.45
CA GLU A 150 8.87 -4.92 -12.70
C GLU A 150 8.84 -6.44 -12.90
N ALA A 151 9.98 -7.11 -12.74
CA ALA A 151 10.07 -8.56 -12.83
C ALA A 151 9.25 -9.28 -11.74
N SER A 152 9.23 -8.72 -10.52
CA SER A 152 8.50 -9.34 -9.41
C SER A 152 6.99 -9.18 -9.54
N ARG A 153 6.49 -8.03 -10.01
CA ARG A 153 5.05 -7.83 -10.20
C ARG A 153 4.47 -8.71 -11.32
N ALA A 154 5.29 -9.17 -12.27
CA ALA A 154 4.88 -10.14 -13.28
C ALA A 154 4.48 -11.51 -12.68
N LEU A 155 4.87 -11.82 -11.44
CA LEU A 155 4.43 -13.01 -10.72
C LEU A 155 2.99 -12.90 -10.21
N ILE A 156 2.41 -11.69 -10.19
CA ILE A 156 1.07 -11.43 -9.66
C ILE A 156 0.06 -11.65 -10.79
N PRO A 157 -0.89 -12.59 -10.65
CA PRO A 157 -1.88 -12.88 -11.69
C PRO A 157 -2.91 -11.76 -11.88
N ALA A 158 -3.12 -10.92 -10.86
CA ALA A 158 -3.99 -9.76 -10.96
C ALA A 158 -3.34 -8.62 -11.75
N ARG A 159 -4.15 -7.65 -12.20
CA ARG A 159 -3.65 -6.45 -12.88
C ARG A 159 -2.75 -5.65 -11.94
N THR A 160 -1.54 -5.34 -12.39
CA THR A 160 -0.62 -4.49 -11.67
C THR A 160 -0.12 -3.34 -12.54
N GLN A 161 0.26 -2.24 -11.88
CA GLN A 161 0.92 -1.09 -12.51
C GLN A 161 2.10 -0.64 -11.64
N LEU A 162 3.18 -0.17 -12.25
CA LEU A 162 4.29 0.49 -11.57
C LEU A 162 4.26 1.99 -11.89
N LEU A 163 4.33 2.82 -10.84
CA LEU A 163 4.62 4.24 -10.91
C LEU A 163 6.04 4.47 -10.40
N PRO A 164 7.02 4.64 -11.27
CA PRO A 164 8.37 4.99 -10.86
C PRO A 164 8.43 6.47 -10.43
N LEU A 165 9.18 6.73 -9.35
CA LEU A 165 9.51 8.10 -8.91
C LEU A 165 11.01 8.31 -9.05
N ASP A 166 11.40 9.11 -10.02
CA ASP A 166 12.81 9.33 -10.35
C ASP A 166 13.57 10.03 -9.22
N GLY A 167 14.77 9.54 -8.92
CA GLY A 167 15.63 10.04 -7.86
C GLY A 167 15.10 9.84 -6.43
N ALA A 168 13.91 9.27 -6.24
CA ALA A 168 13.39 8.97 -4.93
C ALA A 168 14.02 7.68 -4.36
N GLY A 169 14.35 7.69 -3.07
CA GLY A 169 14.76 6.51 -2.32
C GLY A 169 13.58 5.81 -1.66
N HIS A 170 13.86 5.00 -0.64
CA HIS A 170 12.83 4.26 0.13
C HIS A 170 11.81 5.17 0.82
N ASP A 171 12.21 6.35 1.27
CA ASP A 171 11.32 7.42 1.68
C ASP A 171 10.96 8.30 0.47
N LEU A 172 9.82 8.00 -0.15
CA LEU A 172 9.31 8.72 -1.33
C LEU A 172 9.01 10.19 -1.06
N PHE A 173 8.87 10.57 0.20
CA PHE A 173 8.42 11.91 0.61
C PHE A 173 9.44 12.64 1.48
N ARG A 174 10.70 12.23 1.41
CA ARG A 174 11.80 12.83 2.21
C ARG A 174 11.88 14.35 2.07
N LYS A 175 11.70 14.88 0.88
CA LYS A 175 11.71 16.31 0.59
C LYS A 175 10.36 16.98 0.86
N ARG A 176 9.33 16.22 1.24
CA ARG A 176 7.95 16.68 1.47
C ARG A 176 7.39 17.52 0.31
N THR A 177 7.76 17.20 -0.92
CA THR A 177 7.33 17.90 -2.12
C THR A 177 5.86 17.56 -2.42
N PRO A 178 4.92 18.51 -2.34
CA PRO A 178 3.47 18.23 -2.51
C PRO A 178 3.14 17.50 -3.81
N SER A 179 3.81 17.82 -4.91
CA SER A 179 3.59 17.17 -6.21
C SER A 179 3.81 15.66 -6.20
N VAL A 180 4.66 15.13 -5.31
CA VAL A 180 4.85 13.67 -5.18
C VAL A 180 3.57 13.02 -4.66
N ALA A 181 2.96 13.54 -3.61
CA ALA A 181 1.71 13.01 -3.07
C ALA A 181 0.56 13.18 -4.07
N GLU A 182 0.50 14.31 -4.78
CA GLU A 182 -0.48 14.57 -5.84
C GLU A 182 -0.35 13.58 -7.00
N THR A 183 0.88 13.30 -7.47
CA THR A 183 1.17 12.32 -8.51
C THR A 183 0.73 10.92 -8.08
N ILE A 184 1.04 10.51 -6.85
CA ILE A 184 0.64 9.21 -6.31
C ILE A 184 -0.88 9.10 -6.25
N ALA A 185 -1.56 10.12 -5.70
CA ALA A 185 -3.01 10.10 -5.55
C ALA A 185 -3.71 10.07 -6.92
N ALA A 186 -3.26 10.88 -7.89
CA ALA A 186 -3.80 10.89 -9.24
C ALA A 186 -3.61 9.52 -9.94
N ALA A 187 -2.40 8.95 -9.85
CA ALA A 187 -2.11 7.65 -10.46
C ALA A 187 -2.95 6.52 -9.86
N PHE A 188 -3.18 6.53 -8.54
CA PHE A 188 -4.00 5.50 -7.90
C PHE A 188 -5.47 5.60 -8.31
N LEU A 189 -6.03 6.82 -8.36
CA LEU A 189 -7.40 7.03 -8.82
C LEU A 189 -7.59 6.65 -10.29
N ASP A 190 -6.64 7.00 -11.16
CA ASP A 190 -6.65 6.56 -12.57
C ASP A 190 -6.57 5.04 -12.68
N PHE A 191 -5.68 4.40 -11.91
CA PHE A 191 -5.54 2.95 -11.88
C PHE A 191 -6.87 2.27 -11.48
N THR A 192 -7.50 2.71 -10.38
CA THR A 192 -8.77 2.12 -9.89
C THR A 192 -9.94 2.39 -10.84
N ALA A 193 -10.02 3.55 -11.47
CA ALA A 193 -11.02 3.85 -12.49
C ALA A 193 -10.90 2.95 -13.75
N LYS A 194 -9.67 2.54 -14.11
CA LYS A 194 -9.43 1.62 -15.22
C LYS A 194 -9.80 0.17 -14.90
N LEU A 195 -9.88 -0.20 -13.62
CA LEU A 195 -10.37 -1.53 -13.21
C LEU A 195 -11.88 -1.67 -13.50
N GLU A 196 -12.65 -0.60 -13.30
CA GLU A 196 -14.10 -0.59 -13.58
C GLU A 196 -14.42 -0.83 -15.06
N LYS A 197 -13.72 -0.13 -15.94
CA LYS A 197 -13.93 -0.23 -17.40
C LYS A 197 -13.59 -1.60 -17.96
N GLY A 198 -12.76 -2.38 -17.27
CA GLY A 198 -12.38 -3.74 -17.66
C GLY A 198 -13.36 -4.82 -17.16
N ALA A 199 -14.16 -4.54 -16.13
CA ALA A 199 -15.13 -5.48 -15.58
C ALA A 199 -16.48 -5.46 -16.32
N THR A 200 -16.71 -4.47 -17.19
CA THR A 200 -17.97 -4.27 -17.93
C THR A 200 -17.91 -4.84 -19.36
N ARG A 201 -16.89 -5.62 -19.68
CA ARG A 201 -16.74 -6.35 -20.95
C ARG A 201 -16.64 -7.84 -20.64
#